data_760786f2d2767745c9952519e6013a83
#
_entry.id   760786f2d2767745c9952519e6013a83
#
_cell.length_a   1.000
_cell.length_b   1.000
_cell.length_c   1.000
_cell.angle_alpha   90.00
_cell.angle_beta   90.00
_cell.angle_gamma   90.00
#
_symmetry.space_group_name_H-M   'P 1'
#
loop_
_entity.id
_entity.type
_entity.pdbx_description
1 polymer ?
#
loop_
_entity_poly.entity_id
_entity_poly.type
_entity_poly.pdbx_seq_one_letter_code
_entity_poly.pdbx_strand_id
1 'polypeptide(L)'
;MNDLFAPFPGAIVMVWMPESEHACAPGPKFRPVLLLAENRRPDGTLEVLVAYGTSQQTSRNAPGEFTVRCQDAAFLAKDTRFCLNKRMWLPVTQEYFQRDGKTQVLGSLPAKSLRGAARAAQEVGLA
;
A
#
# COMPACT_ATOMS: atom_id res chain seq x y z
N MET A 1 16.27 17.32 -5.15
CA MET A 1 15.55 16.74 -3.98
C MET A 1 15.53 15.23 -4.13
N ASN A 2 15.95 14.52 -3.09
CA ASN A 2 16.00 13.06 -3.13
C ASN A 2 14.71 12.48 -2.57
N ASP A 3 14.02 11.67 -3.37
CA ASP A 3 12.87 10.93 -2.89
C ASP A 3 13.35 9.79 -1.98
N LEU A 4 12.51 9.37 -1.03
CA LEU A 4 12.85 8.31 -0.09
C LEU A 4 13.03 6.95 -0.78
N PHE A 5 12.35 6.74 -1.90
CA PHE A 5 12.46 5.54 -2.72
C PHE A 5 11.85 5.84 -4.09
N ALA A 6 12.11 4.94 -5.04
CA ALA A 6 11.53 5.03 -6.38
C ALA A 6 10.24 4.18 -6.40
N PRO A 7 9.05 4.80 -6.37
CA PRO A 7 7.81 4.04 -6.35
C PRO A 7 7.51 3.38 -7.69
N PHE A 8 6.84 2.23 -7.63
CA PHE A 8 6.33 1.55 -8.82
C PHE A 8 5.02 0.83 -8.46
N PRO A 9 4.08 0.71 -9.42
CA PRO A 9 2.82 0.00 -9.16
C PRO A 9 3.08 -1.45 -8.77
N GLY A 10 2.40 -1.91 -7.72
CA GLY A 10 2.59 -3.27 -7.21
C GLY A 10 3.63 -3.37 -6.09
N ALA A 11 4.35 -2.30 -5.81
CA ALA A 11 5.27 -2.28 -4.67
C ALA A 11 4.49 -2.38 -3.36
N ILE A 12 5.05 -3.09 -2.39
CA ILE A 12 4.49 -3.17 -1.04
C ILE A 12 5.47 -2.49 -0.10
N VAL A 13 5.01 -1.43 0.56
CA VAL A 13 5.84 -0.61 1.44
C VAL A 13 5.15 -0.42 2.78
N MET A 14 5.93 -0.12 3.82
CA MET A 14 5.39 0.15 5.14
C MET A 14 5.12 1.63 5.30
N VAL A 15 3.94 1.96 5.81
CA VAL A 15 3.56 3.35 6.06
C VAL A 15 2.81 3.48 7.38
N TRP A 16 2.88 4.67 7.98
CA TRP A 16 2.02 5.07 9.09
C TRP A 16 0.67 5.47 8.50
N MET A 17 -0.21 4.48 8.35
CA MET A 17 -1.47 4.67 7.65
C MET A 17 -2.41 5.57 8.43
N PRO A 18 -2.93 6.67 7.83
CA PRO A 18 -3.92 7.51 8.50
C PRO A 18 -5.14 6.71 8.96
N GLU A 19 -5.71 7.09 10.09
CA GLU A 19 -6.85 6.36 10.67
C GLU A 19 -8.11 6.48 9.82
N SER A 20 -8.23 7.57 9.04
CA SER A 20 -9.35 7.75 8.12
C SER A 20 -8.87 8.54 6.90
N GLU A 21 -9.66 8.50 5.83
CA GLU A 21 -9.36 9.26 4.61
C GLU A 21 -9.43 10.77 4.82
N HIS A 22 -10.03 11.23 5.92
CA HIS A 22 -10.11 12.65 6.26
C HIS A 22 -8.97 13.11 7.17
N ALA A 23 -8.17 12.18 7.68
CA ALA A 23 -7.03 12.52 8.52
C ALA A 23 -5.87 13.01 7.67
N CYS A 24 -5.35 14.20 8.01
CA CYS A 24 -4.21 14.79 7.30
C CYS A 24 -2.89 14.55 8.05
N ALA A 25 -2.79 13.44 8.77
CA ALA A 25 -1.64 13.10 9.60
C ALA A 25 -1.39 11.60 9.59
N PRO A 26 -0.14 11.19 9.82
CA PRO A 26 0.17 9.76 9.96
C PRO A 26 -0.64 9.13 11.09
N GLY A 27 -1.00 7.86 10.90
CA GLY A 27 -1.71 7.10 11.91
C GLY A 27 -0.77 6.43 12.90
N PRO A 28 -1.31 5.80 13.96
CA PRO A 28 -0.50 5.21 15.02
C PRO A 28 0.08 3.84 14.68
N LYS A 29 -0.31 3.26 13.55
CA LYS A 29 0.13 1.92 13.17
C LYS A 29 0.92 1.93 11.88
N PHE A 30 2.07 1.25 11.90
CA PHE A 30 2.94 1.07 10.73
C PHE A 30 2.51 -0.20 10.02
N ARG A 31 1.96 -0.06 8.81
CA ARG A 31 1.32 -1.17 8.10
C ARG A 31 1.82 -1.29 6.67
N PRO A 32 1.81 -2.50 6.11
CA PRO A 32 2.07 -2.66 4.68
C PRO A 32 0.91 -2.10 3.87
N VAL A 33 1.24 -1.38 2.79
CA VAL A 33 0.27 -0.90 1.82
C VAL A 33 0.76 -1.27 0.42
N LEU A 34 -0.19 -1.34 -0.51
CA LEU A 34 0.09 -1.62 -1.90
C LEU A 34 0.12 -0.30 -2.67
N LEU A 35 1.18 -0.04 -3.41
CA LEU A 35 1.28 1.13 -4.27
C LEU A 35 0.54 0.88 -5.57
N LEU A 36 -0.34 1.82 -5.93
CA LEU A 36 -1.17 1.71 -7.13
C LEU A 36 -0.74 2.70 -8.22
N ALA A 37 -0.30 3.91 -7.83
CA ALA A 37 0.06 4.96 -8.76
C ALA A 37 0.97 5.98 -8.07
N GLU A 38 1.63 6.81 -8.88
CA GLU A 38 2.43 7.92 -8.39
C GLU A 38 2.05 9.20 -9.11
N ASN A 39 2.31 10.33 -8.48
CA ASN A 39 2.08 11.64 -9.05
C ASN A 39 3.07 12.63 -8.46
N ARG A 40 3.58 13.53 -9.30
CA ARG A 40 4.42 14.64 -8.84
C ARG A 40 3.57 15.90 -8.80
N ARG A 41 3.41 16.47 -7.59
CA ARG A 41 2.64 17.71 -7.43
C ARG A 41 3.37 18.88 -8.08
N PRO A 42 2.65 19.97 -8.40
CA PRO A 42 3.31 21.17 -8.97
C PRO A 42 4.42 21.74 -8.09
N ASP A 43 4.34 21.55 -6.77
CA ASP A 43 5.38 22.01 -5.84
C ASP A 43 6.61 21.08 -5.78
N GLY A 44 6.60 20.00 -6.58
CA GLY A 44 7.71 19.04 -6.62
C GLY A 44 7.54 17.86 -5.66
N THR A 45 6.53 17.86 -4.79
CA THR A 45 6.30 16.77 -3.85
C THR A 45 5.84 15.51 -4.57
N LEU A 46 6.52 14.40 -4.32
CA LEU A 46 6.09 13.09 -4.82
C LEU A 46 4.99 12.57 -3.92
N GLU A 47 3.89 12.09 -4.51
CA GLU A 47 2.82 11.43 -3.78
C GLU A 47 2.49 10.10 -4.43
N VAL A 48 1.96 9.17 -3.64
CA VAL A 48 1.60 7.83 -4.11
C VAL A 48 0.19 7.50 -3.68
N LEU A 49 -0.53 6.80 -4.56
CA LEU A 49 -1.83 6.24 -4.23
C LEU A 49 -1.60 4.86 -3.62
N VAL A 50 -2.07 4.68 -2.40
CA VAL A 50 -1.85 3.45 -1.65
C VAL A 50 -3.18 2.79 -1.30
N ALA A 51 -3.18 1.46 -1.28
CA ALA A 51 -4.31 0.67 -0.80
C ALA A 51 -3.98 0.10 0.57
N TYR A 52 -4.92 0.21 1.48
CA TYR A 52 -4.79 -0.25 2.86
C TYR A 52 -4.55 -1.76 2.93
N GLY A 53 -3.60 -2.19 3.78
CA GLY A 53 -3.32 -3.59 4.05
C GLY A 53 -3.56 -3.93 5.51
N THR A 54 -4.10 -5.13 5.76
CA THR A 54 -4.37 -5.61 7.12
C THR A 54 -4.12 -7.11 7.21
N SER A 55 -3.71 -7.57 8.38
CA SER A 55 -3.56 -9.00 8.65
C SER A 55 -4.85 -9.62 9.21
N GLN A 56 -5.92 -8.84 9.35
CA GLN A 56 -7.20 -9.32 9.87
C GLN A 56 -8.12 -9.76 8.76
N GLN A 57 -8.95 -10.78 9.05
CA GLN A 57 -9.97 -11.29 8.13
C GLN A 57 -9.40 -11.62 6.75
N THR A 58 -8.26 -12.27 6.71
CA THR A 58 -7.57 -12.57 5.45
C THR A 58 -8.29 -13.61 4.58
N SER A 59 -9.26 -14.31 5.12
CA SER A 59 -10.12 -15.22 4.35
C SER A 59 -11.36 -14.52 3.76
N ARG A 60 -11.57 -13.25 4.11
CA ARG A 60 -12.69 -12.46 3.58
C ARG A 60 -12.50 -12.22 2.08
N ASN A 61 -13.57 -12.33 1.33
CA ASN A 61 -13.53 -12.23 -0.14
C ASN A 61 -14.53 -11.19 -0.65
N ALA A 62 -14.49 -9.98 -0.08
CA ALA A 62 -15.36 -8.88 -0.49
C ALA A 62 -14.84 -8.24 -1.78
N PRO A 63 -15.72 -7.56 -2.56
CA PRO A 63 -15.31 -6.86 -3.77
C PRO A 63 -14.21 -5.81 -3.48
N GLY A 64 -13.21 -5.75 -4.36
CA GLY A 64 -12.11 -4.81 -4.21
C GLY A 64 -11.01 -5.27 -3.26
N GLU A 65 -11.12 -6.49 -2.72
CA GLU A 65 -10.15 -7.04 -1.77
C GLU A 65 -9.48 -8.28 -2.34
N PHE A 66 -8.21 -8.47 -1.97
CA PHE A 66 -7.49 -9.71 -2.24
C PHE A 66 -6.42 -9.91 -1.18
N THR A 67 -6.04 -11.17 -0.95
CA THR A 67 -5.07 -11.50 0.08
C THR A 67 -3.79 -12.03 -0.54
N VAL A 68 -2.65 -11.51 -0.07
CA VAL A 68 -1.32 -12.02 -0.37
C VAL A 68 -0.91 -12.89 0.82
N ARG A 69 -0.63 -14.16 0.55
CA ARG A 69 -0.21 -15.09 1.60
C ARG A 69 1.28 -14.94 1.87
N CYS A 70 1.66 -15.00 3.14
CA CYS A 70 3.07 -14.88 3.51
C CYS A 70 3.91 -16.04 2.96
N GLN A 71 3.29 -17.20 2.69
CA GLN A 71 4.00 -18.30 2.03
C GLN A 71 4.42 -17.97 0.60
N ASP A 72 3.74 -17.02 -0.06
CA ASP A 72 4.03 -16.59 -1.42
C ASP A 72 4.88 -15.33 -1.47
N ALA A 73 5.07 -14.67 -0.32
CA ALA A 73 5.79 -13.41 -0.21
C ALA A 73 6.54 -13.40 1.13
N ALA A 74 7.76 -13.92 1.12
CA ALA A 74 8.55 -14.12 2.34
C ALA A 74 8.82 -12.82 3.10
N PHE A 75 8.72 -11.66 2.44
CA PHE A 75 8.90 -10.37 3.09
C PHE A 75 7.70 -9.95 3.95
N LEU A 76 6.57 -10.65 3.87
CA LEU A 76 5.41 -10.41 4.73
C LEU A 76 5.48 -11.33 5.94
N ALA A 77 5.34 -10.76 7.13
CA ALA A 77 5.33 -11.55 8.36
C ALA A 77 4.04 -12.36 8.52
N LYS A 78 2.94 -11.88 7.94
CA LYS A 78 1.61 -12.49 8.02
C LYS A 78 0.91 -12.35 6.68
N ASP A 79 -0.10 -13.21 6.45
CA ASP A 79 -1.01 -13.01 5.34
C ASP A 79 -1.60 -11.61 5.43
N THR A 80 -1.68 -10.92 4.30
CA THR A 80 -2.11 -9.52 4.26
C THR A 80 -3.22 -9.36 3.24
N ARG A 81 -4.35 -8.82 3.69
CA ARG A 81 -5.49 -8.48 2.83
C ARG A 81 -5.38 -7.02 2.44
N PHE A 82 -5.34 -6.76 1.13
CA PHE A 82 -5.31 -5.41 0.59
C PHE A 82 -6.71 -5.01 0.16
N CYS A 83 -7.13 -3.81 0.56
CA CYS A 83 -8.45 -3.26 0.28
C CYS A 83 -8.33 -2.09 -0.69
N LEU A 84 -8.64 -2.34 -1.96
CA LEU A 84 -8.57 -1.29 -2.98
C LEU A 84 -9.71 -0.26 -2.83
N ASN A 85 -10.72 -0.58 -2.02
CA ASN A 85 -11.76 0.38 -1.65
C ASN A 85 -11.26 1.44 -0.66
N LYS A 86 -10.17 1.14 0.04
CA LYS A 86 -9.57 2.07 1.01
C LYS A 86 -8.27 2.59 0.43
N ARG A 87 -8.40 3.50 -0.54
CA ARG A 87 -7.27 4.13 -1.21
C ARG A 87 -7.12 5.56 -0.76
N MET A 88 -5.89 6.02 -0.69
CA MET A 88 -5.63 7.44 -0.47
C MET A 88 -4.27 7.83 -1.02
N TRP A 89 -4.13 9.10 -1.39
CA TRP A 89 -2.86 9.68 -1.78
C TRP A 89 -2.08 10.09 -0.54
N LEU A 90 -0.83 9.67 -0.46
CA LEU A 90 0.07 10.04 0.64
C LEU A 90 1.31 10.71 0.07
N PRO A 91 1.79 11.79 0.71
CA PRO A 91 3.07 12.38 0.32
C PRO A 91 4.20 11.43 0.71
N VAL A 92 5.20 11.30 -0.16
CA VAL A 92 6.36 10.45 0.13
C VAL A 92 7.32 11.27 1.00
N THR A 93 7.04 11.26 2.29
CA THR A 93 7.80 12.00 3.31
C THR A 93 8.18 11.07 4.44
N GLN A 94 9.17 11.51 5.23
CA GLN A 94 9.64 10.74 6.37
C GLN A 94 8.53 10.45 7.37
N GLU A 95 7.62 11.40 7.58
CA GLU A 95 6.52 11.26 8.54
C GLU A 95 5.63 10.06 8.25
N TYR A 96 5.37 9.78 6.98
CA TYR A 96 4.48 8.69 6.58
C TYR A 96 5.22 7.39 6.31
N PHE A 97 6.49 7.46 5.85
CA PHE A 97 7.17 6.29 5.28
C PHE A 97 8.37 5.80 6.07
N GLN A 98 8.75 6.48 7.17
CA GLN A 98 9.92 6.05 7.91
C GLN A 98 9.58 5.66 9.33
N ARG A 99 10.25 4.62 9.79
CA ARG A 99 10.27 4.18 11.18
C ARG A 99 11.73 4.05 11.56
N ASP A 100 12.10 4.70 12.68
CA ASP A 100 13.49 4.71 13.15
C ASP A 100 14.45 5.20 12.06
N GLY A 101 14.01 6.19 11.28
CA GLY A 101 14.80 6.80 10.22
C GLY A 101 14.97 5.95 8.97
N LYS A 102 14.21 4.86 8.84
CA LYS A 102 14.35 3.93 7.71
C LYS A 102 13.06 3.80 6.91
N THR A 103 13.19 3.83 5.59
CA THR A 103 12.11 3.51 4.65
C THR A 103 12.13 2.00 4.39
N GLN A 104 10.96 1.36 4.48
CA GLN A 104 10.87 -0.09 4.30
C GLN A 104 10.04 -0.42 3.07
N VAL A 105 10.71 -0.59 1.95
CA VAL A 105 10.12 -1.16 0.73
C VAL A 105 10.28 -2.67 0.85
N LEU A 106 9.20 -3.38 1.11
CA LEU A 106 9.25 -4.81 1.40
C LEU A 106 9.48 -5.66 0.17
N GLY A 107 8.84 -5.29 -0.94
CA GLY A 107 8.92 -6.07 -2.17
C GLY A 107 7.82 -5.68 -3.13
N SER A 108 7.44 -6.60 -4.00
CA SER A 108 6.37 -6.39 -4.96
C SER A 108 5.39 -7.55 -4.92
N LEU A 109 4.21 -7.35 -5.51
CA LEU A 109 3.19 -8.39 -5.59
C LEU A 109 3.79 -9.66 -6.21
N PRO A 110 3.63 -10.82 -5.53
CA PRO A 110 4.05 -12.08 -6.13
C PRO A 110 3.18 -12.43 -7.33
N ALA A 111 3.74 -13.21 -8.27
CA ALA A 111 3.04 -13.59 -9.49
C ALA A 111 1.68 -14.23 -9.20
N LYS A 112 1.57 -15.03 -8.14
CA LYS A 112 0.33 -15.70 -7.77
C LYS A 112 -0.78 -14.73 -7.38
N SER A 113 -0.45 -13.50 -6.99
CA SER A 113 -1.42 -12.51 -6.54
C SER A 113 -1.87 -11.57 -7.66
N LEU A 114 -1.23 -11.60 -8.83
CA LEU A 114 -1.52 -10.63 -9.90
C LEU A 114 -2.96 -10.74 -10.40
N ARG A 115 -3.47 -11.97 -10.56
CA ARG A 115 -4.85 -12.17 -11.02
C ARG A 115 -5.86 -11.65 -10.01
N GLY A 116 -5.66 -11.93 -8.74
CA GLY A 116 -6.53 -11.41 -7.67
C GLY A 116 -6.49 -9.90 -7.58
N ALA A 117 -5.31 -9.31 -7.73
CA ALA A 117 -5.15 -7.86 -7.73
C ALA A 117 -5.88 -7.23 -8.91
N ALA A 118 -5.76 -7.82 -10.11
CA ALA A 118 -6.43 -7.31 -11.31
C ALA A 118 -7.96 -7.39 -11.17
N ARG A 119 -8.46 -8.51 -10.64
CA ARG A 119 -9.90 -8.65 -10.37
C ARG A 119 -10.39 -7.60 -9.38
N ALA A 120 -9.67 -7.41 -8.28
CA ALA A 120 -10.03 -6.42 -7.27
C ALA A 120 -10.02 -5.01 -7.86
N ALA A 121 -9.05 -4.69 -8.71
CA ALA A 121 -8.98 -3.39 -9.38
C ALA A 121 -10.18 -3.16 -10.28
N GLN A 122 -10.61 -4.16 -11.05
CA GLN A 122 -11.80 -4.06 -11.88
C GLN A 122 -13.06 -3.81 -11.04
N GLU A 123 -13.16 -4.50 -9.90
CA GLU A 123 -14.33 -4.39 -9.02
C GLU A 123 -14.52 -2.99 -8.45
N VAL A 124 -13.46 -2.20 -8.35
CA VAL A 124 -13.52 -0.83 -7.85
C VAL A 124 -13.30 0.22 -8.95
N GLY A 125 -13.29 -0.20 -10.21
CA GLY A 125 -13.20 0.71 -11.34
C GLY A 125 -11.81 1.26 -11.63
N LEU A 126 -10.75 0.60 -11.18
CA LEU A 126 -9.37 1.02 -11.43
C LEU A 126 -8.78 0.47 -12.72
N ALA A 127 -9.36 -0.57 -13.27
CA ALA A 127 -8.84 -1.21 -14.49
C ALA A 127 -9.64 -0.80 -15.71
#